data_9e4eeb946274422ffdbf3ddaff0aeaee
#
_entry.id   9e4eeb946274422ffdbf3ddaff0aeaee
#
_cell.length_a   1.000
_cell.length_b   1.000
_cell.length_c   1.000
_cell.angle_alpha   90.00
_cell.angle_beta   90.00
_cell.angle_gamma   90.00
#
_symmetry.space_group_name_H-M   'P 1'
#
loop_
_entity.id
_entity.type
_entity.pdbx_description
1 polymer ?
#
loop_
_entity_poly.entity_id
_entity_poly.type
_entity_poly.pdbx_seq_one_letter_code
_entity_poly.pdbx_strand_id
1 'polypeptide(L)'
;MSYLLFCKDKKWKVPSAADDDPGIHFPKDLGGYASSSGEGQCREKTIILVRHGESTWNDTFNPGHRNKVLFTLLFLPNLLYAVLVELYYFVSGRDSDSWFYDSPLSIGGKSQIVNLRSFLKKESLKLGGGSSNDGREDKAIRIMLALGEKENDKSSHVVTSNLRRAISTTVIGLADRFAKTMMINNGDNTNDTDQIILLPSLQEISTNPDALSILPPRGVAQPTWCDIDIPGLPQGKFTSLVNTKYHTGNKRVDSNGLQRLEQFVIDVFDDAKLPKSNIVAVGHSLFFRSLFKVYLPRKVVHTAKEKKMVNGGAVLLTLREVTTMTDTGVTNKKYMIDPGSIVVIYGGFGKHTKG
;
A
#
# COMPACT_ATOMS: atom_id res chain seq x y z
N MET A 1 -4.39 19.25 19.69
CA MET A 1 -3.55 18.08 19.99
C MET A 1 -3.01 17.40 18.72
N SER A 2 -3.81 17.12 17.71
CA SER A 2 -3.38 16.57 16.41
C SER A 2 -2.26 17.40 15.73
N TYR A 3 -2.27 18.72 15.85
CA TYR A 3 -1.26 19.61 15.29
C TYR A 3 0.13 19.49 15.97
N LEU A 4 0.18 19.19 17.25
CA LEU A 4 1.42 19.01 18.01
C LEU A 4 2.09 17.66 17.73
N LEU A 5 1.31 16.61 17.48
CA LEU A 5 1.82 15.28 17.08
C LEU A 5 2.34 15.29 15.65
N PHE A 6 1.73 16.07 14.75
CA PHE A 6 2.19 16.26 13.36
C PHE A 6 3.47 17.10 13.24
N CYS A 7 3.82 17.95 14.23
CA CYS A 7 5.01 18.80 14.14
C CYS A 7 6.34 18.03 14.21
N LYS A 8 6.36 16.83 14.80
CA LYS A 8 7.57 15.99 14.78
C LYS A 8 7.87 15.43 13.40
N ASP A 9 6.85 15.15 12.58
CA ASP A 9 7.02 14.65 11.22
C ASP A 9 7.57 15.70 10.23
N LYS A 10 7.46 17.00 10.54
CA LYS A 10 7.98 18.07 9.69
C LYS A 10 9.49 18.26 9.76
N LYS A 11 10.16 17.70 10.77
CA LYS A 11 11.64 17.79 10.91
C LYS A 11 12.41 16.76 10.06
N TRP A 12 11.71 15.94 9.33
CA TRP A 12 12.34 15.01 8.39
C TRP A 12 12.79 15.76 7.14
N LYS A 13 14.00 16.29 7.18
CA LYS A 13 14.71 16.58 5.95
C LYS A 13 15.09 15.22 5.35
N VAL A 14 14.40 14.83 4.30
CA VAL A 14 14.81 13.69 3.47
C VAL A 14 16.21 14.03 2.95
N PRO A 15 17.26 13.29 3.33
CA PRO A 15 18.55 13.48 2.70
C PRO A 15 18.39 13.21 1.20
N SER A 16 18.79 14.12 0.38
CA SER A 16 18.78 13.94 -1.07
C SER A 16 19.97 13.07 -1.45
N ALA A 17 19.84 11.76 -1.30
CA ALA A 17 20.92 10.84 -1.61
C ALA A 17 21.20 10.68 -3.13
N ALA A 18 20.44 11.35 -3.99
CA ALA A 18 20.52 11.12 -5.43
C ALA A 18 21.22 12.23 -6.23
N ASP A 19 21.64 13.32 -5.61
CA ASP A 19 22.02 14.51 -6.38
C ASP A 19 23.50 14.93 -6.32
N ASP A 20 24.31 14.35 -5.46
CA ASP A 20 25.71 14.72 -5.32
C ASP A 20 26.66 13.85 -6.16
N ASP A 21 26.15 13.01 -7.08
CA ASP A 21 26.95 12.26 -8.01
C ASP A 21 26.89 12.91 -9.42
N PRO A 22 27.91 13.68 -9.84
CA PRO A 22 27.92 14.38 -11.13
C PRO A 22 28.06 13.44 -12.35
N GLY A 23 28.09 12.11 -12.13
CA GLY A 23 28.39 11.11 -13.16
C GLY A 23 27.23 10.33 -13.76
N ILE A 24 25.98 10.49 -13.30
CA ILE A 24 24.86 9.76 -13.89
C ILE A 24 24.01 10.67 -14.77
N HIS A 25 24.41 10.81 -16.02
CA HIS A 25 23.53 11.28 -17.09
C HIS A 25 22.47 10.19 -17.36
N PHE A 26 21.21 10.47 -17.02
CA PHE A 26 20.09 9.66 -17.50
C PHE A 26 19.88 10.01 -18.99
N PRO A 27 19.94 9.03 -19.90
CA PRO A 27 19.65 9.28 -21.30
C PRO A 27 18.21 9.77 -21.47
N LYS A 28 18.04 10.75 -22.36
CA LYS A 28 16.72 11.30 -22.69
C LYS A 28 15.82 10.33 -23.47
N ASP A 29 16.39 9.29 -24.06
CA ASP A 29 15.69 8.33 -24.91
C ASP A 29 15.85 6.92 -24.35
N LEU A 30 14.79 6.40 -23.72
CA LEU A 30 14.72 5.05 -23.16
C LEU A 30 14.34 3.98 -24.19
N GLY A 31 14.50 4.27 -25.48
CA GLY A 31 14.19 3.38 -26.60
C GLY A 31 15.34 2.54 -27.14
N GLY A 32 16.40 2.31 -26.40
CA GLY A 32 17.52 1.55 -26.96
C GLY A 32 18.72 1.44 -26.03
N TYR A 33 18.64 0.62 -25.01
CA TYR A 33 19.83 0.16 -24.30
C TYR A 33 20.20 -1.24 -24.76
N ALA A 34 20.88 -1.32 -25.90
CA ALA A 34 21.78 -2.40 -26.22
C ALA A 34 23.21 -1.82 -26.20
N SER A 35 24.03 -2.37 -25.32
CA SER A 35 25.49 -2.46 -25.36
C SER A 35 26.34 -1.20 -25.63
N SER A 36 26.95 -0.65 -24.55
CA SER A 36 28.36 -0.29 -24.61
C SER A 36 29.00 -0.35 -23.21
N SER A 37 29.99 -1.22 -23.07
CA SER A 37 31.06 -1.34 -22.09
C SER A 37 30.90 -0.58 -20.74
N GLY A 38 30.34 -1.28 -19.75
CA GLY A 38 30.10 -0.80 -18.39
C GLY A 38 28.72 -1.21 -17.92
N GLU A 39 28.29 -2.45 -18.23
CA GLU A 39 26.89 -2.90 -18.13
C GLU A 39 26.39 -2.95 -16.68
N GLY A 40 25.69 -1.89 -16.27
CA GLY A 40 24.79 -1.96 -15.13
C GLY A 40 23.56 -2.79 -15.45
N GLN A 41 23.31 -3.86 -14.72
CA GLN A 41 22.09 -4.65 -14.85
C GLN A 41 20.90 -3.80 -14.38
N CYS A 42 19.88 -3.61 -15.24
CA CYS A 42 18.63 -2.93 -14.89
C CYS A 42 17.50 -3.95 -14.75
N ARG A 43 16.81 -3.91 -13.59
CA ARG A 43 15.62 -4.71 -13.32
C ARG A 43 14.43 -3.79 -13.10
N GLU A 44 13.25 -4.20 -13.58
CA GLU A 44 12.02 -3.43 -13.44
C GLU A 44 10.93 -4.28 -12.78
N LYS A 45 10.16 -3.63 -11.89
CA LYS A 45 8.93 -4.21 -11.34
C LYS A 45 7.78 -3.20 -11.45
N THR A 46 6.61 -3.70 -11.87
CA THR A 46 5.37 -2.92 -11.90
C THR A 46 4.73 -2.97 -10.51
N ILE A 47 4.49 -1.82 -9.91
CA ILE A 47 3.89 -1.71 -8.58
C ILE A 47 2.58 -0.94 -8.67
N ILE A 48 1.53 -1.50 -8.09
CA ILE A 48 0.27 -0.81 -7.89
C ILE A 48 0.15 -0.50 -6.40
N LEU A 49 0.25 0.78 -6.06
CA LEU A 49 0.06 1.26 -4.70
C LEU A 49 -1.43 1.47 -4.44
N VAL A 50 -1.95 0.90 -3.36
CA VAL A 50 -3.33 1.11 -2.91
C VAL A 50 -3.30 1.68 -1.49
N ARG A 51 -3.84 2.88 -1.32
CA ARG A 51 -3.97 3.45 0.02
C ARG A 51 -5.18 2.87 0.74
N HIS A 52 -5.01 2.53 2.03
CA HIS A 52 -6.12 2.08 2.87
C HIS A 52 -7.28 3.09 2.94
N GLY A 53 -8.50 2.61 3.19
CA GLY A 53 -9.68 3.42 3.49
C GLY A 53 -9.51 4.25 4.76
N GLU A 54 -10.41 5.20 5.02
CA GLU A 54 -10.36 6.02 6.23
C GLU A 54 -10.39 5.14 7.48
N SER A 55 -9.56 5.46 8.48
CA SER A 55 -9.54 4.75 9.76
C SER A 55 -10.40 5.47 10.80
N THR A 56 -10.83 4.76 11.85
CA THR A 56 -11.55 5.36 13.00
C THR A 56 -10.73 6.46 13.66
N TRP A 57 -9.41 6.34 13.74
CA TRP A 57 -8.53 7.41 14.18
C TRP A 57 -8.67 8.66 13.31
N ASN A 58 -8.60 8.51 12.00
CA ASN A 58 -8.75 9.64 11.09
C ASN A 58 -10.15 10.25 11.15
N ASP A 59 -11.17 9.43 11.29
CA ASP A 59 -12.56 9.87 11.44
C ASP A 59 -12.76 10.69 12.73
N THR A 60 -12.12 10.29 13.83
CA THR A 60 -12.20 10.99 15.13
C THR A 60 -11.39 12.28 15.15
N PHE A 61 -10.14 12.26 14.66
CA PHE A 61 -9.17 13.35 14.87
C PHE A 61 -8.97 14.27 13.67
N ASN A 62 -9.45 13.91 12.47
CA ASN A 62 -9.27 14.73 11.28
C ASN A 62 -10.61 15.21 10.73
N PRO A 63 -10.76 16.50 10.42
CA PRO A 63 -11.99 17.01 9.86
C PRO A 63 -12.29 16.42 8.47
N GLY A 64 -11.29 15.95 7.74
CA GLY A 64 -11.46 15.45 6.39
C GLY A 64 -12.14 16.48 5.49
N HIS A 65 -13.29 16.09 4.90
CA HIS A 65 -14.16 16.96 4.10
C HIS A 65 -15.37 17.49 4.86
N ARG A 66 -15.50 17.12 6.14
CA ARG A 66 -16.61 17.59 6.98
C ARG A 66 -16.55 19.10 7.12
N ASN A 67 -17.70 19.73 7.34
CA ASN A 67 -17.76 21.13 7.68
C ASN A 67 -16.91 21.38 8.92
N LYS A 68 -15.91 22.26 8.80
CA LYS A 68 -14.94 22.52 9.87
C LYS A 68 -15.59 23.05 11.13
N VAL A 69 -16.62 23.89 11.01
CA VAL A 69 -17.34 24.42 12.17
C VAL A 69 -18.07 23.30 12.88
N LEU A 70 -18.84 22.47 12.15
CA LEU A 70 -19.55 21.34 12.71
C LEU A 70 -18.57 20.31 13.32
N PHE A 71 -17.46 20.05 12.66
CA PHE A 71 -16.42 19.16 13.21
C PHE A 71 -15.86 19.70 14.52
N THR A 72 -15.59 21.00 14.60
CA THR A 72 -15.05 21.62 15.83
C THR A 72 -16.07 21.56 16.96
N LEU A 73 -17.34 21.82 16.68
CA LEU A 73 -18.43 21.74 17.68
C LEU A 73 -18.63 20.30 18.18
N LEU A 74 -18.56 19.31 17.29
CA LEU A 74 -18.76 17.89 17.63
C LEU A 74 -17.48 17.19 18.07
N PHE A 75 -16.32 17.86 18.01
CA PHE A 75 -15.04 17.23 18.33
C PHE A 75 -14.99 16.69 19.75
N LEU A 76 -15.38 17.49 20.72
CA LEU A 76 -15.34 17.09 22.14
C LEU A 76 -16.31 15.93 22.47
N PRO A 77 -17.58 15.96 22.04
CA PRO A 77 -18.48 14.80 22.18
C PRO A 77 -17.95 13.54 21.49
N ASN A 78 -17.44 13.65 20.26
CA ASN A 78 -16.89 12.51 19.54
C ASN A 78 -15.64 11.95 20.21
N LEU A 79 -14.77 12.81 20.71
CA LEU A 79 -13.57 12.39 21.45
C LEU A 79 -13.97 11.66 22.74
N LEU A 80 -14.92 12.22 23.50
CA LEU A 80 -15.41 11.59 24.73
C LEU A 80 -16.00 10.20 24.43
N TYR A 81 -16.83 10.10 23.39
CA TYR A 81 -17.37 8.83 22.93
C TYR A 81 -16.27 7.83 22.58
N ALA A 82 -15.28 8.25 21.80
CA ALA A 82 -14.14 7.39 21.41
C ALA A 82 -13.32 6.93 22.63
N VAL A 83 -13.13 7.79 23.62
CA VAL A 83 -12.46 7.44 24.89
C VAL A 83 -13.28 6.43 25.71
N LEU A 84 -14.60 6.60 25.76
CA LEU A 84 -15.47 5.65 26.45
C LEU A 84 -15.46 4.27 25.77
N VAL A 85 -15.48 4.22 24.44
CA VAL A 85 -15.35 2.98 23.67
C VAL A 85 -14.01 2.32 23.94
N GLU A 86 -12.91 3.09 23.95
CA GLU A 86 -11.57 2.57 24.23
C GLU A 86 -11.49 1.99 25.66
N LEU A 87 -12.03 2.72 26.64
CA LEU A 87 -12.11 2.25 28.02
C LEU A 87 -12.93 0.96 28.14
N TYR A 88 -14.06 0.88 27.44
CA TYR A 88 -14.85 -0.34 27.38
C TYR A 88 -14.05 -1.53 26.84
N TYR A 89 -13.30 -1.36 25.74
CA TYR A 89 -12.45 -2.43 25.20
C TYR A 89 -11.37 -2.85 26.18
N PHE A 90 -10.72 -1.88 26.82
CA PHE A 90 -9.71 -2.14 27.85
C PHE A 90 -10.26 -2.95 29.02
N VAL A 91 -11.40 -2.53 29.61
CA VAL A 91 -12.00 -3.19 30.78
C VAL A 91 -12.57 -4.58 30.41
N SER A 92 -13.05 -4.74 29.17
CA SER A 92 -13.60 -6.02 28.68
C SER A 92 -12.53 -7.00 28.17
N GLY A 93 -11.24 -6.65 28.24
CA GLY A 93 -10.14 -7.49 27.71
C GLY A 93 -10.15 -7.60 26.18
N ARG A 94 -10.75 -6.62 25.48
CA ARG A 94 -10.86 -6.55 24.03
C ARG A 94 -9.87 -5.56 23.42
N ASP A 95 -8.64 -5.54 23.91
CA ASP A 95 -7.59 -4.61 23.47
C ASP A 95 -7.33 -4.72 21.96
N SER A 96 -7.58 -5.92 21.38
CA SER A 96 -7.51 -6.14 19.94
C SER A 96 -8.51 -5.32 19.12
N ASP A 97 -9.55 -4.77 19.75
CA ASP A 97 -10.59 -3.98 19.10
C ASP A 97 -10.35 -2.47 19.20
N SER A 98 -9.25 -2.05 19.83
CA SER A 98 -8.89 -0.65 20.07
C SER A 98 -9.09 0.24 18.84
N TRP A 99 -9.71 1.41 19.03
CA TRP A 99 -9.86 2.43 18.00
C TRP A 99 -8.63 3.32 17.87
N PHE A 100 -7.84 3.42 18.94
CA PHE A 100 -6.68 4.28 18.98
C PHE A 100 -5.40 3.56 18.59
N TYR A 101 -5.29 2.31 18.98
CA TYR A 101 -4.12 1.50 18.70
C TYR A 101 -4.39 0.60 17.48
N ASP A 102 -3.53 0.65 16.47
CA ASP A 102 -3.74 -0.07 15.20
C ASP A 102 -5.15 0.14 14.63
N SER A 103 -5.56 1.39 14.54
CA SER A 103 -6.92 1.82 14.26
C SER A 103 -7.53 1.10 13.04
N PRO A 104 -8.73 0.50 13.17
CA PRO A 104 -9.42 -0.18 12.09
C PRO A 104 -9.98 0.80 11.05
N LEU A 105 -10.58 0.27 9.98
CA LEU A 105 -11.35 1.09 9.04
C LEU A 105 -12.60 1.67 9.74
N SER A 106 -12.91 2.93 9.46
CA SER A 106 -14.20 3.53 9.79
C SER A 106 -15.31 3.00 8.85
N ILE A 107 -16.57 3.28 9.19
CA ILE A 107 -17.70 2.98 8.30
C ILE A 107 -17.51 3.66 6.94
N GLY A 108 -17.09 4.93 6.95
CA GLY A 108 -16.75 5.66 5.73
C GLY A 108 -15.59 5.04 4.97
N GLY A 109 -14.55 4.58 5.69
CA GLY A 109 -13.43 3.88 5.10
C GLY A 109 -13.81 2.59 4.39
N LYS A 110 -14.72 1.80 4.99
CA LYS A 110 -15.27 0.60 4.32
C LYS A 110 -15.98 0.95 3.03
N SER A 111 -16.88 1.95 3.07
CA SER A 111 -17.61 2.40 1.88
C SER A 111 -16.65 2.82 0.76
N GLN A 112 -15.56 3.52 1.10
CA GLN A 112 -14.51 3.90 0.13
C GLN A 112 -13.90 2.67 -0.55
N ILE A 113 -13.64 1.60 0.19
CA ILE A 113 -13.03 0.39 -0.36
C ILE A 113 -14.03 -0.47 -1.13
N VAL A 114 -15.29 -0.52 -0.71
CA VAL A 114 -16.37 -1.13 -1.48
C VAL A 114 -16.54 -0.41 -2.83
N ASN A 115 -16.40 0.91 -2.85
CA ASN A 115 -16.43 1.69 -4.10
C ASN A 115 -15.24 1.36 -5.01
N LEU A 116 -14.02 1.22 -4.46
CA LEU A 116 -12.86 0.73 -5.22
C LEU A 116 -13.14 -0.65 -5.83
N ARG A 117 -13.63 -1.61 -5.03
CA ARG A 117 -14.00 -2.94 -5.51
C ARG A 117 -15.03 -2.89 -6.64
N SER A 118 -16.09 -2.09 -6.46
CA SER A 118 -17.15 -1.92 -7.46
C SER A 118 -16.59 -1.32 -8.76
N PHE A 119 -15.69 -0.35 -8.66
CA PHE A 119 -14.97 0.21 -9.80
C PHE A 119 -14.17 -0.89 -10.53
N LEU A 120 -13.33 -1.63 -9.81
CA LEU A 120 -12.52 -2.69 -10.40
C LEU A 120 -13.38 -3.75 -11.10
N LYS A 121 -14.49 -4.16 -10.47
CA LYS A 121 -15.45 -5.11 -11.06
C LYS A 121 -16.08 -4.55 -12.33
N LYS A 122 -16.53 -3.29 -12.32
CA LYS A 122 -17.11 -2.62 -13.49
C LYS A 122 -16.13 -2.55 -14.66
N GLU A 123 -14.90 -2.13 -14.39
CA GLU A 123 -13.87 -2.01 -15.44
C GLU A 123 -13.45 -3.38 -15.96
N SER A 124 -13.36 -4.41 -15.10
CA SER A 124 -13.03 -5.78 -15.54
C SER A 124 -14.05 -6.36 -16.52
N LEU A 125 -15.33 -6.01 -16.41
CA LEU A 125 -16.36 -6.46 -17.37
C LEU A 125 -16.16 -5.85 -18.76
N LYS A 126 -15.64 -4.62 -18.84
CA LYS A 126 -15.32 -3.97 -20.11
C LYS A 126 -14.15 -4.66 -20.81
N LEU A 127 -13.17 -5.15 -20.05
CA LEU A 127 -11.99 -5.85 -20.56
C LEU A 127 -12.35 -7.20 -21.23
N GLY A 128 -13.47 -7.83 -20.85
CA GLY A 128 -13.99 -9.07 -21.46
C GLY A 128 -14.69 -8.90 -22.80
N GLY A 129 -15.04 -7.65 -23.19
CA GLY A 129 -15.83 -7.34 -24.38
C GLY A 129 -15.05 -7.15 -25.69
N GLY A 130 -13.78 -7.53 -25.74
CA GLY A 130 -12.99 -7.54 -27.00
C GLY A 130 -12.45 -6.18 -27.46
N SER A 131 -12.69 -5.10 -26.75
CA SER A 131 -12.05 -3.79 -26.99
C SER A 131 -10.69 -3.76 -26.30
N SER A 132 -9.67 -4.28 -26.99
CA SER A 132 -8.28 -4.25 -26.50
C SER A 132 -7.69 -2.85 -26.65
N ASN A 133 -8.13 -1.90 -25.84
CA ASN A 133 -7.26 -0.78 -25.53
C ASN A 133 -6.18 -1.34 -24.57
N ASP A 134 -4.98 -1.54 -25.09
CA ASP A 134 -3.81 -2.05 -24.35
C ASP A 134 -3.25 -0.94 -23.41
N GLY A 135 -4.18 -0.23 -22.76
CA GLY A 135 -3.89 0.88 -21.88
C GLY A 135 -3.25 0.43 -20.57
N ARG A 136 -2.37 1.26 -19.99
CA ARG A 136 -1.74 0.98 -18.69
C ARG A 136 -2.76 0.81 -17.57
N GLU A 137 -3.93 1.46 -17.68
CA GLU A 137 -5.04 1.32 -16.74
C GLU A 137 -5.62 -0.09 -16.79
N ASP A 138 -5.89 -0.60 -17.98
CA ASP A 138 -6.41 -1.95 -18.21
C ASP A 138 -5.44 -3.01 -17.68
N LYS A 139 -4.15 -2.83 -17.95
CA LYS A 139 -3.08 -3.67 -17.38
C LYS A 139 -3.13 -3.67 -15.85
N ALA A 140 -3.29 -2.51 -15.21
CA ALA A 140 -3.37 -2.41 -13.76
C ALA A 140 -4.57 -3.17 -13.19
N ILE A 141 -5.75 -3.06 -13.83
CA ILE A 141 -6.96 -3.77 -13.41
C ILE A 141 -6.77 -5.28 -13.53
N ARG A 142 -6.16 -5.75 -14.64
CA ARG A 142 -5.83 -7.17 -14.82
C ARG A 142 -4.90 -7.66 -13.71
N ILE A 143 -3.85 -6.91 -13.38
CA ILE A 143 -2.90 -7.23 -12.30
C ILE A 143 -3.61 -7.27 -10.94
N MET A 144 -4.43 -6.27 -10.62
CA MET A 144 -5.13 -6.20 -9.34
C MET A 144 -6.11 -7.36 -9.11
N LEU A 145 -6.79 -7.80 -10.16
CA LEU A 145 -7.79 -8.85 -10.10
C LEU A 145 -7.26 -10.22 -10.56
N ALA A 146 -5.97 -10.32 -10.85
CA ALA A 146 -5.32 -11.52 -11.42
C ALA A 146 -6.09 -12.04 -12.64
N LEU A 147 -6.48 -11.13 -13.54
CA LEU A 147 -7.15 -11.43 -14.80
C LEU A 147 -6.14 -11.40 -15.93
N GLY A 148 -6.12 -12.40 -16.77
CA GLY A 148 -5.27 -12.38 -17.96
C GLY A 148 -5.17 -13.74 -18.59
N GLU A 149 -4.95 -13.78 -19.92
CA GLU A 149 -4.65 -15.00 -20.67
C GLU A 149 -3.15 -15.30 -20.63
N LYS A 150 -2.33 -14.24 -20.55
CA LYS A 150 -0.87 -14.36 -20.47
C LYS A 150 -0.44 -14.59 -19.02
N GLU A 151 0.46 -15.53 -18.82
CA GLU A 151 1.03 -15.87 -17.49
C GLU A 151 1.59 -14.67 -16.75
N ASN A 152 2.22 -13.72 -17.44
CA ASN A 152 2.78 -12.51 -16.88
C ASN A 152 1.72 -11.55 -16.30
N ASP A 153 0.49 -11.55 -16.80
CA ASP A 153 -0.58 -10.69 -16.30
C ASP A 153 -1.32 -11.32 -15.10
N LYS A 154 -1.38 -12.66 -15.06
CA LYS A 154 -1.92 -13.42 -13.91
C LYS A 154 -0.99 -13.41 -12.70
N SER A 155 0.30 -13.21 -12.94
CA SER A 155 1.34 -13.40 -11.95
C SER A 155 1.65 -12.09 -11.23
N SER A 156 0.97 -11.82 -10.12
CA SER A 156 1.29 -10.70 -9.24
C SER A 156 1.28 -11.15 -7.78
N HIS A 157 2.11 -10.48 -6.94
CA HIS A 157 2.00 -10.60 -5.48
C HIS A 157 1.07 -9.53 -4.93
N VAL A 158 0.27 -9.90 -3.94
CA VAL A 158 -0.44 -8.94 -3.09
C VAL A 158 0.30 -8.84 -1.77
N VAL A 159 0.85 -7.66 -1.52
CA VAL A 159 1.54 -7.36 -0.26
C VAL A 159 0.78 -6.28 0.50
N THR A 160 0.74 -6.38 1.82
CA THR A 160 0.04 -5.38 2.65
C THR A 160 0.84 -5.06 3.90
N SER A 161 0.64 -3.85 4.41
CA SER A 161 1.10 -3.48 5.74
C SER A 161 0.46 -4.38 6.80
N ASN A 162 1.15 -4.57 7.91
CA ASN A 162 0.67 -5.33 9.06
C ASN A 162 -0.37 -4.57 9.92
N LEU A 163 -0.82 -3.38 9.51
CA LEU A 163 -1.87 -2.65 10.21
C LEU A 163 -3.26 -3.10 9.76
N ARG A 164 -4.19 -3.27 10.71
CA ARG A 164 -5.55 -3.80 10.48
C ARG A 164 -6.29 -3.12 9.34
N ARG A 165 -6.23 -1.78 9.25
CA ARG A 165 -6.88 -1.02 8.17
C ARG A 165 -6.34 -1.36 6.78
N ALA A 166 -5.05 -1.65 6.66
CA ALA A 166 -4.46 -2.04 5.37
C ALA A 166 -4.86 -3.48 5.01
N ILE A 167 -4.82 -4.40 5.98
CA ILE A 167 -5.27 -5.77 5.80
C ILE A 167 -6.75 -5.81 5.38
N SER A 168 -7.62 -5.09 6.12
CA SER A 168 -9.05 -4.99 5.79
C SER A 168 -9.28 -4.38 4.40
N THR A 169 -8.51 -3.35 4.03
CA THR A 169 -8.56 -2.77 2.68
C THR A 169 -8.20 -3.79 1.61
N THR A 170 -7.17 -4.60 1.83
CA THR A 170 -6.75 -5.64 0.89
C THR A 170 -7.85 -6.67 0.69
N VAL A 171 -8.42 -7.17 1.78
CA VAL A 171 -9.45 -8.22 1.75
C VAL A 171 -10.74 -7.73 1.08
N ILE A 172 -11.21 -6.53 1.44
CA ILE A 172 -12.44 -5.97 0.85
C ILE A 172 -12.21 -5.57 -0.61
N GLY A 173 -11.15 -4.81 -0.88
CA GLY A 173 -10.90 -4.21 -2.18
C GLY A 173 -10.57 -5.23 -3.27
N LEU A 174 -9.92 -6.32 -2.89
CA LEU A 174 -9.51 -7.39 -3.81
C LEU A 174 -10.30 -8.70 -3.59
N ALA A 175 -11.46 -8.63 -2.94
CA ALA A 175 -12.28 -9.79 -2.63
C ALA A 175 -12.59 -10.67 -3.84
N ASP A 176 -12.86 -10.05 -5.01
CA ASP A 176 -13.18 -10.79 -6.24
C ASP A 176 -11.98 -11.59 -6.78
N ARG A 177 -10.75 -11.16 -6.47
CA ARG A 177 -9.53 -11.91 -6.75
C ARG A 177 -9.44 -13.16 -5.87
N PHE A 178 -9.60 -12.99 -4.56
CA PHE A 178 -9.44 -14.08 -3.60
C PHE A 178 -10.60 -15.08 -3.60
N ALA A 179 -11.82 -14.64 -3.93
CA ALA A 179 -12.96 -15.54 -4.07
C ALA A 179 -12.73 -16.63 -5.12
N LYS A 180 -12.06 -16.31 -6.24
CA LYS A 180 -11.70 -17.29 -7.27
C LYS A 180 -10.74 -18.35 -6.74
N THR A 181 -9.71 -17.93 -6.02
CA THR A 181 -8.72 -18.83 -5.41
C THR A 181 -9.37 -19.79 -4.42
N MET A 182 -10.32 -19.31 -3.62
CA MET A 182 -11.03 -20.16 -2.66
C MET A 182 -11.97 -21.17 -3.29
N MET A 183 -12.60 -20.84 -4.43
CA MET A 183 -13.46 -21.77 -5.14
C MET A 183 -12.66 -22.92 -5.80
N ILE A 184 -11.45 -22.63 -6.26
CA ILE A 184 -10.57 -23.62 -6.89
C ILE A 184 -10.00 -24.60 -5.86
N ASN A 185 -9.70 -24.14 -4.65
CA ASN A 185 -9.02 -24.94 -3.61
C ASN A 185 -9.93 -25.94 -2.87
N ASN A 186 -11.19 -26.08 -3.23
CA ASN A 186 -12.06 -27.10 -2.65
C ASN A 186 -11.76 -28.56 -3.10
N GLY A 187 -10.71 -28.78 -3.90
CA GLY A 187 -10.40 -30.13 -4.39
C GLY A 187 -8.94 -30.44 -4.75
N ASP A 188 -8.11 -29.47 -5.01
CA ASP A 188 -6.73 -29.71 -5.45
C ASP A 188 -5.70 -28.97 -4.61
N ASN A 189 -4.71 -29.73 -4.12
CA ASN A 189 -3.49 -29.23 -3.44
C ASN A 189 -2.55 -28.55 -4.47
N THR A 190 -3.02 -27.51 -5.16
CA THR A 190 -2.11 -26.71 -5.99
C THR A 190 -1.38 -25.72 -5.11
N ASN A 191 -0.04 -25.83 -5.09
CA ASN A 191 0.89 -24.99 -4.33
C ASN A 191 0.90 -23.50 -4.72
N ASP A 192 0.06 -23.07 -5.64
CA ASP A 192 -0.03 -21.68 -6.12
C ASP A 192 -1.31 -20.99 -5.61
N THR A 193 -1.48 -20.98 -4.28
CA THR A 193 -2.56 -20.21 -3.66
C THR A 193 -2.19 -18.74 -3.66
N ASP A 194 -3.06 -17.91 -4.22
CA ASP A 194 -2.91 -16.46 -4.20
C ASP A 194 -3.08 -15.95 -2.76
N GLN A 195 -1.99 -15.56 -2.13
CA GLN A 195 -1.93 -15.17 -0.72
C GLN A 195 -1.65 -13.68 -0.55
N ILE A 196 -2.13 -13.13 0.55
CA ILE A 196 -1.82 -11.78 1.02
C ILE A 196 -0.56 -11.84 1.89
N ILE A 197 0.54 -11.30 1.41
CA ILE A 197 1.82 -11.30 2.12
C ILE A 197 1.89 -10.10 3.06
N LEU A 198 2.09 -10.32 4.36
CA LEU A 198 2.31 -9.24 5.32
C LEU A 198 3.76 -8.77 5.27
N LEU A 199 3.96 -7.49 4.93
CA LEU A 199 5.27 -6.83 4.93
C LEU A 199 5.31 -5.68 5.95
N PRO A 200 5.99 -5.85 7.09
CA PRO A 200 6.15 -4.79 8.08
C PRO A 200 6.89 -3.56 7.56
N SER A 201 7.70 -3.74 6.51
CA SER A 201 8.36 -2.62 5.82
C SER A 201 7.35 -1.61 5.25
N LEU A 202 6.11 -2.02 4.93
CA LEU A 202 5.01 -1.15 4.50
C LEU A 202 4.29 -0.41 5.64
N GLN A 203 4.60 -0.69 6.92
CA GLN A 203 3.93 -0.06 8.05
C GLN A 203 4.09 1.47 8.02
N GLU A 204 3.03 2.22 8.41
CA GLU A 204 3.00 3.69 8.34
C GLU A 204 4.19 4.34 9.07
N ILE A 205 4.73 5.39 8.49
CA ILE A 205 5.91 6.10 9.00
C ILE A 205 5.58 6.87 10.29
N SER A 206 4.32 7.27 10.47
CA SER A 206 3.87 8.03 11.63
C SER A 206 4.25 7.36 12.96
N THR A 207 4.51 8.18 13.98
CA THR A 207 4.73 7.75 15.37
C THR A 207 3.44 7.72 16.20
N ASN A 208 2.31 8.03 15.59
CA ASN A 208 1.01 7.99 16.28
C ASN A 208 0.65 6.57 16.72
N PRO A 209 -0.14 6.41 17.80
CA PRO A 209 -0.58 5.10 18.27
C PRO A 209 -1.30 4.27 17.20
N ASP A 210 -2.10 4.92 16.34
CA ASP A 210 -2.80 4.27 15.22
C ASP A 210 -1.88 3.63 14.18
N ALA A 211 -0.61 4.04 14.16
CA ALA A 211 0.42 3.50 13.27
C ALA A 211 1.28 2.39 13.92
N LEU A 212 0.93 1.96 15.12
CA LEU A 212 1.56 0.84 15.80
C LEU A 212 0.68 -0.40 15.67
N SER A 213 1.25 -1.52 15.25
CA SER A 213 0.52 -2.78 15.09
C SER A 213 0.33 -3.47 16.45
N ILE A 214 -0.87 -4.00 16.67
CA ILE A 214 -1.15 -4.87 17.82
C ILE A 214 -0.69 -6.32 17.60
N LEU A 215 -0.28 -6.64 16.37
CA LEU A 215 0.06 -8.01 16.01
C LEU A 215 1.43 -8.41 16.55
N PRO A 216 1.52 -9.58 17.21
CA PRO A 216 2.81 -10.19 17.49
C PRO A 216 3.47 -10.66 16.18
N PRO A 217 4.78 -10.98 16.22
CA PRO A 217 5.44 -11.60 15.07
C PRO A 217 4.67 -12.85 14.60
N ARG A 218 4.49 -12.97 13.28
CA ARG A 218 3.70 -14.02 12.61
C ARG A 218 2.22 -14.07 13.00
N GLY A 219 1.72 -13.08 13.74
CA GLY A 219 0.30 -12.94 14.05
C GLY A 219 -0.50 -12.41 12.85
N VAL A 220 -1.79 -12.71 12.83
CA VAL A 220 -2.77 -12.19 11.88
C VAL A 220 -3.79 -11.37 12.64
N ALA A 221 -4.02 -10.11 12.22
CA ALA A 221 -5.12 -9.34 12.75
C ALA A 221 -6.42 -10.00 12.33
N GLN A 222 -7.22 -10.37 13.31
CA GLN A 222 -8.62 -10.63 13.05
C GLN A 222 -9.25 -9.32 12.56
N PRO A 223 -10.04 -9.33 11.47
CA PRO A 223 -10.90 -8.21 11.16
C PRO A 223 -11.79 -8.03 12.39
N THR A 224 -11.73 -6.85 12.98
CA THR A 224 -12.59 -6.54 14.11
C THR A 224 -14.05 -6.59 13.67
N TRP A 225 -14.97 -6.55 14.65
CA TRP A 225 -16.45 -6.49 14.59
C TRP A 225 -17.06 -5.84 13.33
N CYS A 226 -16.25 -5.23 12.55
CA CYS A 226 -16.57 -4.81 11.21
C CYS A 226 -16.64 -5.99 10.26
N ASP A 227 -17.31 -7.03 10.67
CA ASP A 227 -17.51 -8.23 9.86
C ASP A 227 -17.75 -7.85 8.43
N ILE A 228 -16.71 -8.13 7.66
CA ILE A 228 -16.71 -7.90 6.26
C ILE A 228 -17.46 -9.10 5.74
N ASP A 229 -18.75 -8.91 5.61
CA ASP A 229 -19.55 -9.83 4.81
C ASP A 229 -19.11 -9.63 3.36
N ILE A 230 -18.05 -10.36 3.00
CA ILE A 230 -17.55 -10.39 1.63
C ILE A 230 -18.29 -11.55 0.96
N PRO A 231 -19.21 -11.26 0.03
CA PRO A 231 -19.90 -12.32 -0.70
C PRO A 231 -18.87 -13.26 -1.33
N GLY A 232 -18.94 -14.53 -0.97
CA GLY A 232 -18.02 -15.56 -1.45
C GLY A 232 -16.75 -15.78 -0.59
N LEU A 233 -16.55 -15.02 0.49
CA LEU A 233 -15.51 -15.29 1.48
C LEU A 233 -16.15 -15.87 2.73
N PRO A 234 -16.03 -17.18 3.02
CA PRO A 234 -16.59 -17.75 4.24
C PRO A 234 -15.99 -17.10 5.47
N GLN A 235 -16.85 -16.73 6.43
CA GLN A 235 -16.41 -16.24 7.74
C GLN A 235 -15.39 -17.21 8.35
N GLY A 236 -14.30 -16.69 8.89
CA GLY A 236 -13.24 -17.47 9.53
C GLY A 236 -12.16 -18.03 8.59
N LYS A 237 -12.33 -18.02 7.25
CA LYS A 237 -11.27 -18.46 6.32
C LYS A 237 -10.28 -17.37 5.92
N PHE A 238 -10.45 -16.18 6.44
CA PHE A 238 -9.55 -15.04 6.15
C PHE A 238 -8.09 -15.33 6.52
N THR A 239 -7.85 -15.97 7.65
CA THR A 239 -6.49 -16.24 8.13
C THR A 239 -5.71 -17.16 7.18
N SER A 240 -6.40 -18.05 6.46
CA SER A 240 -5.76 -18.93 5.47
C SER A 240 -5.26 -18.19 4.23
N LEU A 241 -5.82 -17.00 3.93
CA LEU A 241 -5.35 -16.15 2.85
C LEU A 241 -4.09 -15.36 3.19
N VAL A 242 -3.74 -15.24 4.48
CA VAL A 242 -2.68 -14.36 4.91
C VAL A 242 -1.40 -15.13 5.15
N ASN A 243 -0.36 -14.78 4.40
CA ASN A 243 0.98 -15.28 4.59
C ASN A 243 1.77 -14.36 5.54
N THR A 244 2.07 -14.87 6.73
CA THR A 244 2.78 -14.15 7.78
C THR A 244 4.27 -14.48 7.86
N LYS A 245 4.81 -15.23 6.90
CA LYS A 245 6.21 -15.69 6.89
C LYS A 245 7.21 -14.57 7.17
N TYR A 246 6.96 -13.39 6.60
CA TYR A 246 7.84 -12.22 6.72
C TYR A 246 7.39 -11.22 7.79
N HIS A 247 6.32 -11.52 8.52
CA HIS A 247 5.80 -10.63 9.55
C HIS A 247 6.62 -10.72 10.85
N THR A 248 7.42 -9.70 11.13
CA THR A 248 8.33 -9.61 12.28
C THR A 248 7.72 -8.91 13.50
N GLY A 249 6.42 -8.58 13.45
CA GLY A 249 5.72 -7.82 14.49
C GLY A 249 5.65 -6.32 14.19
N ASN A 250 5.45 -5.53 15.25
CA ASN A 250 5.37 -4.09 15.14
C ASN A 250 6.74 -3.48 14.81
N LYS A 251 6.73 -2.33 14.15
CA LYS A 251 7.94 -1.50 14.00
C LYS A 251 8.48 -1.09 15.37
N ARG A 252 9.78 -0.93 15.47
CA ARG A 252 10.39 -0.32 16.66
C ARG A 252 9.96 1.14 16.75
N VAL A 253 9.71 1.61 17.96
CA VAL A 253 9.26 3.00 18.21
C VAL A 253 10.32 4.03 17.76
N ASP A 254 11.59 3.66 17.88
CA ASP A 254 12.75 4.44 17.47
C ASP A 254 13.14 4.23 15.99
N SER A 255 12.39 3.41 15.24
CA SER A 255 12.75 3.06 13.88
C SER A 255 12.66 4.26 12.92
N ASN A 256 13.67 4.37 12.08
CA ASN A 256 13.71 5.36 11.03
C ASN A 256 12.77 4.96 9.86
N GLY A 257 11.83 5.83 9.50
CA GLY A 257 10.89 5.56 8.40
C GLY A 257 11.57 5.47 7.04
N LEU A 258 12.74 6.12 6.82
CA LEU A 258 13.52 5.96 5.59
C LEU A 258 14.10 4.57 5.48
N GLN A 259 14.59 3.99 6.56
CA GLN A 259 15.08 2.61 6.57
C GLN A 259 13.97 1.62 6.18
N ARG A 260 12.70 1.88 6.59
CA ARG A 260 11.57 1.06 6.16
C ARG A 260 11.23 1.22 4.70
N LEU A 261 11.33 2.45 4.15
CA LEU A 261 11.18 2.67 2.71
C LEU A 261 12.24 1.92 1.91
N GLU A 262 13.48 2.00 2.35
CA GLU A 262 14.60 1.29 1.74
C GLU A 262 14.38 -0.22 1.84
N GLN A 263 14.00 -0.73 3.03
CA GLN A 263 13.70 -2.15 3.22
C GLN A 263 12.56 -2.61 2.31
N PHE A 264 11.50 -1.82 2.16
CA PHE A 264 10.41 -2.15 1.23
C PHE A 264 10.90 -2.29 -0.21
N VAL A 265 11.73 -1.38 -0.65
CA VAL A 265 12.28 -1.42 -2.02
C VAL A 265 13.22 -2.63 -2.20
N ILE A 266 14.04 -2.95 -1.20
CA ILE A 266 14.86 -4.17 -1.17
C ILE A 266 13.96 -5.41 -1.22
N ASP A 267 12.90 -5.48 -0.40
CA ASP A 267 11.95 -6.59 -0.38
C ASP A 267 11.27 -6.78 -1.76
N VAL A 268 10.96 -5.69 -2.45
CA VAL A 268 10.37 -5.72 -3.81
C VAL A 268 11.28 -6.42 -4.81
N PHE A 269 12.59 -6.20 -4.74
CA PHE A 269 13.57 -6.81 -5.66
C PHE A 269 14.21 -8.10 -5.12
N ASP A 270 13.82 -8.56 -3.94
CA ASP A 270 14.23 -9.85 -3.39
C ASP A 270 13.37 -10.98 -4.02
N ASP A 271 13.93 -11.68 -5.00
CA ASP A 271 13.23 -12.76 -5.70
C ASP A 271 12.94 -13.98 -4.81
N ALA A 272 13.62 -14.13 -3.67
CA ALA A 272 13.27 -15.14 -2.68
C ALA A 272 11.98 -14.81 -1.92
N LYS A 273 11.62 -13.52 -1.84
CA LYS A 273 10.38 -13.03 -1.21
C LYS A 273 9.28 -12.79 -2.23
N LEU A 274 9.60 -12.05 -3.30
CA LEU A 274 8.64 -11.55 -4.28
C LEU A 274 9.16 -11.81 -5.71
N PRO A 275 9.14 -13.08 -6.17
CA PRO A 275 9.67 -13.44 -7.50
C PRO A 275 8.90 -12.82 -8.67
N LYS A 276 7.61 -12.49 -8.48
CA LYS A 276 6.77 -11.98 -9.56
C LYS A 276 7.13 -10.53 -9.92
N SER A 277 7.03 -10.17 -11.18
CA SER A 277 7.34 -8.82 -11.70
C SER A 277 6.27 -7.78 -11.39
N ASN A 278 5.04 -8.21 -11.05
CA ASN A 278 3.94 -7.33 -10.70
C ASN A 278 3.63 -7.44 -9.20
N ILE A 279 3.42 -6.30 -8.54
CA ILE A 279 3.14 -6.24 -7.10
C ILE A 279 1.97 -5.27 -6.85
N VAL A 280 0.96 -5.72 -6.13
CA VAL A 280 -0.09 -4.87 -5.56
C VAL A 280 0.24 -4.62 -4.10
N ALA A 281 0.61 -3.39 -3.76
CA ALA A 281 1.07 -3.01 -2.42
C ALA A 281 0.01 -2.13 -1.71
N VAL A 282 -0.61 -2.66 -0.67
CA VAL A 282 -1.61 -1.94 0.12
C VAL A 282 -0.96 -1.34 1.37
N GLY A 283 -1.06 -0.02 1.50
CA GLY A 283 -0.33 0.69 2.55
C GLY A 283 -0.89 2.08 2.87
N HIS A 284 -0.02 3.03 3.18
CA HIS A 284 -0.36 4.24 3.90
C HIS A 284 0.07 5.50 3.16
N SER A 285 -0.63 6.60 3.44
CA SER A 285 -0.46 7.87 2.71
C SER A 285 0.89 8.55 2.93
N LEU A 286 1.41 8.57 4.16
CA LEU A 286 2.71 9.19 4.44
C LEU A 286 3.83 8.33 3.87
N PHE A 287 3.70 7.01 3.98
CA PHE A 287 4.63 6.06 3.40
C PHE A 287 4.74 6.25 1.88
N PHE A 288 3.62 6.22 1.16
CA PHE A 288 3.61 6.38 -0.30
C PHE A 288 4.11 7.76 -0.75
N ARG A 289 3.70 8.84 -0.06
CA ARG A 289 4.23 10.17 -0.38
C ARG A 289 5.75 10.25 -0.17
N SER A 290 6.27 9.60 0.86
CA SER A 290 7.72 9.54 1.10
C SER A 290 8.42 8.68 0.06
N LEU A 291 7.81 7.57 -0.38
CA LEU A 291 8.30 6.74 -1.48
C LEU A 291 8.49 7.58 -2.76
N PHE A 292 7.48 8.36 -3.14
CA PHE A 292 7.58 9.26 -4.29
C PHE A 292 8.63 10.36 -4.10
N LYS A 293 8.77 10.91 -2.88
CA LYS A 293 9.79 11.94 -2.61
C LYS A 293 11.21 11.42 -2.70
N VAL A 294 11.45 10.19 -2.26
CA VAL A 294 12.78 9.58 -2.23
C VAL A 294 13.18 9.05 -3.60
N TYR A 295 12.27 8.33 -4.27
CA TYR A 295 12.64 7.56 -5.46
C TYR A 295 12.23 8.19 -6.80
N LEU A 296 11.39 9.24 -6.82
CA LEU A 296 11.26 10.06 -8.03
C LEU A 296 12.45 10.99 -8.18
N PRO A 297 13.01 11.14 -9.40
CA PRO A 297 14.12 12.05 -9.65
C PRO A 297 13.83 13.45 -9.09
N ARG A 298 14.83 14.08 -8.47
CA ARG A 298 14.66 15.36 -7.75
C ARG A 298 14.04 16.45 -8.60
N LYS A 299 14.52 16.58 -9.83
CA LYS A 299 14.08 17.63 -10.77
C LYS A 299 12.66 17.43 -11.31
N VAL A 300 12.07 16.24 -11.11
CA VAL A 300 10.72 15.95 -11.58
C VAL A 300 9.70 16.57 -10.62
N VAL A 301 8.94 17.54 -11.12
CA VAL A 301 7.78 18.09 -10.42
C VAL A 301 6.60 17.16 -10.65
N HIS A 302 6.10 16.53 -9.59
CA HIS A 302 4.97 15.61 -9.67
C HIS A 302 4.08 15.71 -8.44
N THR A 303 2.77 15.70 -8.65
CA THR A 303 1.75 15.82 -7.59
C THR A 303 1.92 14.80 -6.47
N ALA A 304 2.39 13.60 -6.78
CA ALA A 304 2.63 12.53 -5.81
C ALA A 304 3.66 12.89 -4.72
N LYS A 305 4.62 13.79 -5.01
CA LYS A 305 5.57 14.27 -4.01
C LYS A 305 4.93 15.22 -3.00
N GLU A 306 3.91 15.96 -3.41
CA GLU A 306 3.31 17.03 -2.62
C GLU A 306 2.03 16.60 -1.93
N LYS A 307 1.16 15.90 -2.66
CA LYS A 307 -0.17 15.50 -2.19
C LYS A 307 -0.19 14.04 -1.80
N LYS A 308 -1.00 13.72 -0.79
CA LYS A 308 -1.26 12.33 -0.40
C LYS A 308 -2.18 11.68 -1.43
N MET A 309 -2.06 10.38 -1.64
CA MET A 309 -3.11 9.62 -2.31
C MET A 309 -4.41 9.73 -1.51
N VAL A 310 -5.55 9.75 -2.17
CA VAL A 310 -6.85 9.73 -1.48
C VAL A 310 -7.09 8.35 -0.84
N ASN A 311 -7.94 8.25 0.16
CA ASN A 311 -8.29 6.97 0.79
C ASN A 311 -8.94 6.03 -0.25
N GLY A 312 -8.51 4.78 -0.28
CA GLY A 312 -8.93 3.83 -1.32
C GLY A 312 -8.32 4.09 -2.70
N GLY A 313 -7.51 5.15 -2.86
CA GLY A 313 -6.87 5.47 -4.14
C GLY A 313 -5.89 4.39 -4.58
N ALA A 314 -5.80 4.17 -5.89
CA ALA A 314 -4.88 3.23 -6.53
C ALA A 314 -4.05 3.92 -7.62
N VAL A 315 -2.74 3.67 -7.61
CA VAL A 315 -1.77 4.27 -8.55
C VAL A 315 -0.77 3.23 -9.00
N LEU A 316 -0.59 3.08 -10.30
CA LEU A 316 0.42 2.24 -10.91
C LEU A 316 1.71 3.04 -11.11
N LEU A 317 2.85 2.38 -10.93
CA LEU A 317 4.18 2.89 -11.26
C LEU A 317 5.13 1.74 -11.63
N THR A 318 6.23 2.07 -12.31
CA THR A 318 7.37 1.18 -12.52
C THR A 318 8.51 1.60 -11.61
N LEU A 319 9.00 0.67 -10.79
CA LEU A 319 10.20 0.84 -9.98
C LEU A 319 11.35 0.11 -10.67
N ARG A 320 12.51 0.79 -10.76
CA ARG A 320 13.75 0.28 -11.37
C ARG A 320 14.82 0.08 -10.32
N GLU A 321 15.52 -1.03 -10.40
CA GLU A 321 16.79 -1.28 -9.72
C GLU A 321 17.90 -1.22 -10.75
N VAL A 322 18.88 -0.35 -10.56
CA VAL A 322 20.09 -0.28 -11.37
C VAL A 322 21.26 -0.74 -10.53
N THR A 323 21.89 -1.80 -10.96
CA THR A 323 23.09 -2.39 -10.32
C THR A 323 24.32 -1.96 -11.08
N THR A 324 25.25 -1.25 -10.44
CA THR A 324 26.54 -0.85 -11.02
C THR A 324 27.66 -1.51 -10.24
N MET A 325 28.69 -1.98 -10.93
CA MET A 325 29.93 -2.42 -10.30
C MET A 325 30.90 -1.23 -10.25
N THR A 326 31.51 -1.02 -9.09
CA THR A 326 32.63 -0.07 -8.96
C THR A 326 33.93 -0.72 -9.44
N ASP A 327 34.93 0.08 -9.75
CA ASP A 327 36.26 -0.41 -10.14
C ASP A 327 36.92 -1.31 -9.07
N THR A 328 36.44 -1.22 -7.82
CA THR A 328 36.87 -2.03 -6.70
C THR A 328 36.08 -3.35 -6.57
N GLY A 329 35.18 -3.67 -7.52
CA GLY A 329 34.35 -4.86 -7.49
C GLY A 329 33.15 -4.80 -6.52
N VAL A 330 32.91 -3.63 -5.91
CA VAL A 330 31.75 -3.45 -5.02
C VAL A 330 30.52 -3.18 -5.85
N THR A 331 29.46 -3.95 -5.59
CA THR A 331 28.15 -3.79 -6.24
C THR A 331 27.37 -2.67 -5.55
N ASN A 332 27.00 -1.64 -6.29
CA ASN A 332 26.12 -0.56 -5.82
C ASN A 332 24.74 -0.69 -6.48
N LYS A 333 23.69 -0.66 -5.68
CA LYS A 333 22.29 -0.72 -6.13
C LYS A 333 21.61 0.63 -5.95
N LYS A 334 21.03 1.16 -7.00
CA LYS A 334 20.22 2.39 -6.97
C LYS A 334 18.81 2.08 -7.40
N TYR A 335 17.84 2.72 -6.75
CA TYR A 335 16.42 2.52 -7.02
C TYR A 335 15.78 3.82 -7.49
N MET A 336 14.89 3.73 -8.46
CA MET A 336 14.23 4.90 -9.05
C MET A 336 12.82 4.55 -9.54
N ILE A 337 11.87 5.46 -9.33
CA ILE A 337 10.55 5.42 -9.97
C ILE A 337 10.66 6.09 -11.35
N ASP A 338 10.20 5.39 -12.40
CA ASP A 338 10.06 5.99 -13.72
C ASP A 338 8.92 7.03 -13.71
N PRO A 339 9.23 8.32 -13.90
CA PRO A 339 8.20 9.37 -13.86
C PRO A 339 7.10 9.19 -14.90
N GLY A 340 7.45 8.69 -16.07
CA GLY A 340 6.52 8.46 -17.18
C GLY A 340 5.62 7.23 -16.98
N SER A 341 5.89 6.41 -15.97
CA SER A 341 5.12 5.20 -15.68
C SER A 341 3.95 5.41 -14.75
N ILE A 342 3.86 6.59 -14.08
CA ILE A 342 2.85 6.84 -13.06
C ILE A 342 1.48 7.04 -13.68
N VAL A 343 0.53 6.17 -13.35
CA VAL A 343 -0.85 6.20 -13.82
C VAL A 343 -1.80 6.12 -12.63
N VAL A 344 -2.74 7.04 -12.57
CA VAL A 344 -3.82 7.02 -11.57
C VAL A 344 -4.89 6.06 -12.05
N ILE A 345 -5.12 4.98 -11.31
CA ILE A 345 -6.15 3.98 -11.62
C ILE A 345 -7.48 4.36 -10.99
N TYR A 346 -7.44 4.78 -9.73
CA TYR A 346 -8.62 5.19 -8.98
C TYR A 346 -8.28 6.29 -7.97
N GLY A 347 -9.14 7.29 -7.84
CA GLY A 347 -9.10 8.33 -6.81
C GLY A 347 -7.97 9.36 -6.94
N GLY A 348 -6.74 8.95 -7.20
CA GLY A 348 -5.58 9.83 -7.43
C GLY A 348 -5.02 10.51 -6.19
N PHE A 349 -4.49 11.74 -6.40
CA PHE A 349 -3.81 12.54 -5.38
C PHE A 349 -4.62 13.80 -5.05
N GLY A 350 -4.75 14.13 -3.80
CA GLY A 350 -5.41 15.38 -3.40
C GLY A 350 -6.00 15.34 -2.00
N LYS A 351 -6.78 16.39 -1.71
CA LYS A 351 -7.75 16.33 -0.63
C LYS A 351 -8.93 15.52 -1.16
N HIS A 352 -9.47 14.60 -0.34
CA HIS A 352 -10.69 13.88 -0.67
C HIS A 352 -11.73 14.83 -1.25
N THR A 353 -12.10 14.67 -2.50
CA THR A 353 -13.36 15.17 -3.02
C THR A 353 -14.42 14.11 -2.71
N LYS A 354 -15.57 14.52 -2.18
CA LYS A 354 -16.72 13.62 -2.04
C LYS A 354 -17.08 13.12 -3.45
N GLY A 355 -17.01 11.81 -3.64
CA GLY A 355 -17.74 11.16 -4.72
C GLY A 355 -19.20 11.06 -4.34
#